data_21d1a4be7d169e4eeb58c59fbeb5774d
#
_entry.id   21d1a4be7d169e4eeb58c59fbeb5774d
#
_cell.length_a   1.000
_cell.length_b   1.000
_cell.length_c   1.000
_cell.angle_alpha   90.00
_cell.angle_beta   90.00
_cell.angle_gamma   90.00
#
_symmetry.space_group_name_H-M   'P 1'
#
loop_
_entity.id
_entity.type
_entity.pdbx_description
1 polymer ?
#
loop_
_entity_poly.entity_id
_entity_poly.type
_entity_poly.pdbx_seq_one_letter_code
_entity_poly.pdbx_strand_id
1 'polypeptide(L)'
;MKTTIIKERLQSALIAILFIAVFLPFGLNHFGWMRWFLLGGLGITIAFCVLVSEYVVEKLFRMPNDVSLGSQHIIKRNICFESINILLSVSLMCLFLDAFANNDVVDNHFGWQTLGSVIAINCFTTIVIHVYWRSVYKKRYLIRQLEEAQLLNGMLQERQRKETFEKPSPQPLTTPDDDEIISISGATKDSLDVRPSQVVFATSEGNYVRIHYYNDDRIQSMSIRTSIKNMVDLLCRQSYIMQCHRAFIVNLRQVARVDSRNSGIALVMKNCDDIVLVSKQYALEVKERIKNPQLSV
;
A
#
# COMPACT_ATOMS: atom_id res chain seq x y z
N MET A 1 21.84 -10.70 5.05
CA MET A 1 20.71 -10.07 5.74
C MET A 1 20.76 -8.56 5.53
N LYS A 2 19.70 -7.90 5.05
CA LYS A 2 19.73 -6.45 4.80
C LYS A 2 19.77 -5.69 6.13
N THR A 3 20.65 -4.71 6.26
CA THR A 3 20.85 -3.91 7.50
C THR A 3 19.56 -3.34 8.10
N THR A 4 18.59 -2.98 7.26
CA THR A 4 17.28 -2.49 7.67
C THR A 4 16.48 -3.51 8.48
N ILE A 5 16.53 -4.80 8.10
CA ILE A 5 15.80 -5.88 8.77
C ILE A 5 16.38 -6.12 10.16
N ILE A 6 17.70 -6.17 10.27
CA ILE A 6 18.38 -6.32 11.56
C ILE A 6 17.97 -5.18 12.50
N LYS A 7 17.98 -3.95 12.00
CA LYS A 7 17.56 -2.77 12.78
C LYS A 7 16.12 -2.90 13.28
N GLU A 8 15.20 -3.30 12.43
CA GLU A 8 13.79 -3.50 12.81
C GLU A 8 13.64 -4.61 13.85
N ARG A 9 14.40 -5.71 13.73
CA ARG A 9 14.39 -6.81 14.70
C ARG A 9 14.99 -6.42 16.04
N LEU A 10 16.08 -5.67 16.04
CA LEU A 10 16.67 -5.14 17.26
C LEU A 10 15.75 -4.10 17.95
N GLN A 11 15.01 -3.30 17.19
CA GLN A 11 13.98 -2.41 17.75
C GLN A 11 12.87 -3.21 18.44
N SER A 12 12.43 -4.33 17.86
CA SER A 12 11.45 -5.21 18.51
C SER A 12 11.98 -5.80 19.82
N ALA A 13 13.22 -6.25 19.82
CA ALA A 13 13.88 -6.74 21.04
C ALA A 13 13.98 -5.64 22.11
N LEU A 14 14.33 -4.40 21.71
CA LEU A 14 14.39 -3.27 22.63
C LEU A 14 13.03 -2.96 23.26
N ILE A 15 11.94 -2.99 22.48
CA ILE A 15 10.57 -2.81 23.01
C ILE A 15 10.25 -3.87 24.07
N ALA A 16 10.58 -5.14 23.80
CA ALA A 16 10.36 -6.23 24.73
C ALA A 16 11.19 -6.05 26.03
N ILE A 17 12.45 -5.65 25.90
CA ILE A 17 13.33 -5.38 27.05
C ILE A 17 12.80 -4.22 27.89
N LEU A 18 12.39 -3.13 27.26
CA LEU A 18 11.79 -1.97 27.95
C LEU A 18 10.51 -2.37 28.69
N PHE A 19 9.68 -3.22 28.09
CA PHE A 19 8.49 -3.75 28.75
C PHE A 19 8.87 -4.52 30.03
N ILE A 20 9.83 -5.46 29.95
CA ILE A 20 10.30 -6.24 31.11
C ILE A 20 10.92 -5.30 32.15
N ALA A 21 11.66 -4.29 31.75
CA ALA A 21 12.29 -3.33 32.67
C ALA A 21 11.28 -2.44 33.41
N VAL A 22 10.14 -2.12 32.79
CA VAL A 22 9.08 -1.31 33.42
C VAL A 22 8.23 -2.15 34.37
N PHE A 23 7.81 -3.34 33.93
CA PHE A 23 6.87 -4.16 34.66
C PHE A 23 7.54 -5.11 35.69
N LEU A 24 8.86 -5.33 35.56
CA LEU A 24 9.66 -6.20 36.42
C LEU A 24 8.97 -7.56 36.74
N PRO A 25 8.53 -8.31 35.71
CA PRO A 25 7.93 -9.60 35.90
C PRO A 25 8.92 -10.59 36.55
N PHE A 26 8.45 -11.78 36.90
CA PHE A 26 9.26 -12.85 37.50
C PHE A 26 9.86 -12.49 38.85
N GLY A 27 9.27 -11.55 39.57
CA GLY A 27 9.76 -11.10 40.85
C GLY A 27 11.10 -10.34 40.82
N LEU A 28 11.48 -9.79 39.68
CA LEU A 28 12.75 -9.06 39.47
C LEU A 28 12.95 -7.87 40.43
N ASN A 29 11.85 -7.32 40.97
CA ASN A 29 11.90 -6.28 41.99
C ASN A 29 12.56 -6.74 43.30
N HIS A 30 12.58 -8.05 43.64
CA HIS A 30 13.17 -8.61 44.86
C HIS A 30 14.69 -8.86 44.76
N PHE A 31 15.30 -8.58 43.62
CA PHE A 31 16.74 -8.83 43.40
C PHE A 31 17.64 -7.61 43.65
N GLY A 32 17.12 -6.51 44.19
CA GLY A 32 17.90 -5.31 44.48
C GLY A 32 18.69 -4.80 43.25
N TRP A 33 20.02 -4.56 43.40
CA TRP A 33 20.87 -4.13 42.28
C TRP A 33 21.13 -5.23 41.24
N MET A 34 21.06 -6.50 41.62
CA MET A 34 21.26 -7.65 40.74
C MET A 34 20.20 -7.72 39.62
N ARG A 35 19.04 -7.09 39.80
CA ARG A 35 18.00 -6.97 38.74
C ARG A 35 18.51 -6.43 37.43
N TRP A 36 19.49 -5.54 37.46
CA TRP A 36 20.05 -4.96 36.21
C TRP A 36 20.84 -5.98 35.41
N PHE A 37 21.55 -6.89 36.07
CA PHE A 37 22.22 -8.03 35.41
C PHE A 37 21.21 -9.01 34.85
N LEU A 38 20.14 -9.30 35.58
CA LEU A 38 19.06 -10.16 35.11
C LEU A 38 18.35 -9.55 33.91
N LEU A 39 18.03 -8.27 33.93
CA LEU A 39 17.46 -7.54 32.80
C LEU A 39 18.39 -7.55 31.59
N GLY A 40 19.69 -7.32 31.78
CA GLY A 40 20.68 -7.42 30.73
C GLY A 40 20.76 -8.82 30.11
N GLY A 41 20.79 -9.86 30.95
CA GLY A 41 20.78 -11.25 30.50
C GLY A 41 19.52 -11.64 29.73
N LEU A 42 18.34 -11.26 30.22
CA LEU A 42 17.08 -11.46 29.51
C LEU A 42 17.07 -10.69 28.18
N GLY A 43 17.61 -9.46 28.17
CA GLY A 43 17.74 -8.66 26.96
C GLY A 43 18.61 -9.31 25.89
N ILE A 44 19.77 -9.85 26.29
CA ILE A 44 20.65 -10.61 25.39
C ILE A 44 19.95 -11.86 24.87
N THR A 45 19.25 -12.59 25.74
CA THR A 45 18.48 -13.78 25.35
C THR A 45 17.41 -13.45 24.32
N ILE A 46 16.63 -12.39 24.55
CA ILE A 46 15.59 -11.94 23.59
C ILE A 46 16.23 -11.53 22.25
N ALA A 47 17.29 -10.72 22.27
CA ALA A 47 17.96 -10.29 21.06
C ALA A 47 18.52 -11.47 20.26
N PHE A 48 19.11 -12.45 20.94
CA PHE A 48 19.61 -13.68 20.37
C PHE A 48 18.49 -14.49 19.71
N CYS A 49 17.36 -14.72 20.42
CA CYS A 49 16.20 -15.44 19.88
C CYS A 49 15.67 -14.80 18.60
N VAL A 50 15.51 -13.49 18.59
CA VAL A 50 15.01 -12.72 17.45
C VAL A 50 15.94 -12.85 16.24
N LEU A 51 17.26 -12.74 16.44
CA LEU A 51 18.25 -12.85 15.35
C LEU A 51 18.35 -14.28 14.81
N VAL A 52 18.34 -15.28 15.69
CA VAL A 52 18.35 -16.69 15.28
C VAL A 52 17.09 -17.04 14.50
N SER A 53 15.91 -16.64 15.01
CA SER A 53 14.63 -16.89 14.32
C SER A 53 14.61 -16.25 12.93
N GLU A 54 15.12 -15.01 12.79
CA GLU A 54 15.23 -14.36 11.49
C GLU A 54 16.18 -15.11 10.55
N TYR A 55 17.32 -15.55 11.06
CA TYR A 55 18.27 -16.34 10.29
C TYR A 55 17.67 -17.66 9.82
N VAL A 56 16.95 -18.38 10.68
CA VAL A 56 16.30 -19.65 10.35
C VAL A 56 15.25 -19.45 9.27
N VAL A 57 14.39 -18.43 9.40
CA VAL A 57 13.34 -18.13 8.40
C VAL A 57 13.93 -17.74 7.06
N GLU A 58 14.96 -16.88 7.05
CA GLU A 58 15.58 -16.42 5.81
C GLU A 58 16.37 -17.52 5.10
N LYS A 59 17.19 -18.30 5.84
CA LYS A 59 18.13 -19.25 5.28
C LYS A 59 17.60 -20.67 5.18
N LEU A 60 16.96 -21.17 6.25
CA LEU A 60 16.48 -22.56 6.29
C LEU A 60 15.15 -22.69 5.57
N PHE A 61 14.19 -21.80 5.84
CA PHE A 61 12.89 -21.82 5.17
C PHE A 61 12.89 -21.08 3.83
N ARG A 62 13.99 -20.42 3.47
CA ARG A 62 14.16 -19.68 2.21
C ARG A 62 13.05 -18.64 1.97
N MET A 63 12.60 -17.99 3.04
CA MET A 63 11.57 -16.94 2.99
C MET A 63 12.21 -15.55 3.18
N PRO A 64 12.71 -14.90 2.10
CA PRO A 64 13.31 -13.58 2.20
C PRO A 64 12.25 -12.53 2.56
N ASN A 65 12.68 -11.46 3.25
CA ASN A 65 11.82 -10.30 3.52
C ASN A 65 11.81 -9.38 2.30
N ASP A 66 11.03 -9.77 1.28
CA ASP A 66 10.86 -9.00 0.06
C ASP A 66 9.38 -8.70 -0.18
N VAL A 67 9.06 -7.40 -0.16
CA VAL A 67 7.70 -6.90 -0.37
C VAL A 67 7.19 -7.17 -1.80
N SER A 68 8.10 -7.35 -2.76
CA SER A 68 7.77 -7.64 -4.16
C SER A 68 7.06 -8.99 -4.33
N LEU A 69 7.28 -9.94 -3.39
CA LEU A 69 6.66 -11.27 -3.41
C LEU A 69 5.18 -11.28 -2.96
N GLY A 70 4.64 -10.11 -2.63
CA GLY A 70 3.24 -9.92 -2.29
C GLY A 70 2.89 -10.11 -0.81
N SER A 71 1.70 -9.63 -0.45
CA SER A 71 1.25 -9.58 0.96
C SER A 71 1.10 -10.96 1.60
N GLN A 72 0.66 -11.98 0.83
CA GLN A 72 0.49 -13.34 1.34
C GLN A 72 1.83 -13.99 1.75
N HIS A 73 2.89 -13.74 0.97
CA HIS A 73 4.23 -14.21 1.32
C HIS A 73 4.71 -13.61 2.64
N ILE A 74 4.52 -12.29 2.83
CA ILE A 74 4.92 -11.59 4.06
C ILE A 74 4.15 -12.10 5.28
N ILE A 75 2.84 -12.34 5.14
CA ILE A 75 2.01 -12.89 6.22
C ILE A 75 2.51 -14.29 6.62
N LYS A 76 2.69 -15.20 5.67
CA LYS A 76 3.21 -16.56 5.93
C LYS A 76 4.58 -16.53 6.59
N ARG A 77 5.48 -15.68 6.09
CA ARG A 77 6.81 -15.47 6.64
C ARG A 77 6.76 -15.00 8.10
N ASN A 78 5.92 -14.01 8.40
CA ASN A 78 5.80 -13.48 9.76
C ASN A 78 5.21 -14.51 10.72
N ILE A 79 4.22 -15.30 10.30
CA ILE A 79 3.69 -16.41 11.11
C ILE A 79 4.79 -17.42 11.41
N CYS A 80 5.58 -17.82 10.40
CA CYS A 80 6.69 -18.75 10.58
C CYS A 80 7.75 -18.18 11.55
N PHE A 81 8.09 -16.90 11.40
CA PHE A 81 9.02 -16.21 12.28
C PHE A 81 8.52 -16.21 13.74
N GLU A 82 7.28 -15.80 13.97
CA GLU A 82 6.71 -15.72 15.34
C GLU A 82 6.61 -17.11 15.98
N SER A 83 6.23 -18.13 15.22
CA SER A 83 6.17 -19.50 15.75
C SER A 83 7.53 -19.99 16.25
N ILE A 84 8.60 -19.75 15.47
CA ILE A 84 9.97 -20.13 15.85
C ILE A 84 10.45 -19.27 17.02
N ASN A 85 10.21 -17.95 16.94
CA ASN A 85 10.67 -17.02 17.97
C ASN A 85 10.02 -17.28 19.33
N ILE A 86 8.72 -17.57 19.39
CA ILE A 86 8.03 -17.88 20.63
C ILE A 86 8.59 -19.18 21.25
N LEU A 87 8.73 -20.24 20.44
CA LEU A 87 9.28 -21.50 20.94
C LEU A 87 10.70 -21.33 21.51
N LEU A 88 11.56 -20.63 20.77
CA LEU A 88 12.94 -20.42 21.17
C LEU A 88 13.04 -19.50 22.39
N SER A 89 12.29 -18.39 22.41
CA SER A 89 12.32 -17.42 23.49
C SER A 89 11.74 -18.00 24.79
N VAL A 90 10.62 -18.71 24.72
CA VAL A 90 10.05 -19.37 25.92
C VAL A 90 11.05 -20.36 26.51
N SER A 91 11.66 -21.22 25.68
CA SER A 91 12.62 -22.21 26.16
C SER A 91 13.85 -21.56 26.78
N LEU A 92 14.48 -20.59 26.12
CA LEU A 92 15.69 -19.95 26.61
C LEU A 92 15.42 -19.04 27.83
N MET A 93 14.27 -18.36 27.86
CA MET A 93 13.90 -17.54 29.02
C MET A 93 13.62 -18.42 30.28
N CYS A 94 12.93 -19.54 30.13
CA CYS A 94 12.73 -20.47 31.24
C CYS A 94 14.05 -20.98 31.78
N LEU A 95 14.98 -21.40 30.89
CA LEU A 95 16.31 -21.86 31.32
C LEU A 95 17.12 -20.74 32.00
N PHE A 96 17.04 -19.52 31.49
CA PHE A 96 17.72 -18.38 32.09
C PHE A 96 17.17 -18.05 33.46
N LEU A 97 15.84 -18.04 33.66
CA LEU A 97 15.18 -17.75 34.94
C LEU A 97 15.49 -18.84 35.94
N ASP A 98 15.44 -20.11 35.56
CA ASP A 98 15.78 -21.25 36.38
C ASP A 98 17.22 -21.18 36.90
N ALA A 99 18.16 -20.78 36.02
CA ALA A 99 19.59 -20.75 36.40
C ALA A 99 19.98 -19.51 37.23
N PHE A 100 19.36 -18.36 37.03
CA PHE A 100 19.88 -17.08 37.56
C PHE A 100 18.88 -16.25 38.39
N ALA A 101 17.56 -16.52 38.28
CA ALA A 101 16.54 -15.66 38.86
C ALA A 101 15.79 -16.35 40.02
N ASN A 102 16.52 -16.97 40.94
CA ASN A 102 15.98 -17.59 42.13
C ASN A 102 16.63 -17.01 43.39
N ASN A 103 15.86 -16.85 44.46
CA ASN A 103 16.31 -16.48 45.80
C ASN A 103 15.32 -16.98 46.88
N ASP A 104 15.53 -16.65 48.16
CA ASP A 104 14.67 -17.09 49.24
C ASP A 104 13.19 -16.63 49.14
N VAL A 105 12.91 -15.64 48.29
CA VAL A 105 11.58 -15.03 48.12
C VAL A 105 10.94 -15.38 46.78
N VAL A 106 11.77 -15.58 45.74
CA VAL A 106 11.35 -15.78 44.37
C VAL A 106 11.79 -17.15 43.88
N ASP A 107 10.81 -17.94 43.48
CA ASP A 107 11.01 -19.27 42.91
C ASP A 107 10.61 -19.23 41.40
N ASN A 108 11.62 -19.20 40.53
CA ASN A 108 11.46 -19.29 39.09
C ASN A 108 12.02 -20.61 38.51
N HIS A 109 12.16 -21.64 39.36
CA HIS A 109 12.54 -22.95 38.90
C HIS A 109 11.59 -23.47 37.82
N PHE A 110 12.12 -24.32 36.94
CA PHE A 110 11.34 -24.84 35.82
C PHE A 110 10.11 -25.60 36.30
N GLY A 111 8.95 -25.07 36.02
CA GLY A 111 7.65 -25.61 36.40
C GLY A 111 6.50 -25.00 35.61
N TRP A 112 5.30 -25.54 35.80
CA TRP A 112 4.12 -25.08 35.04
C TRP A 112 3.79 -23.60 35.29
N GLN A 113 4.06 -23.09 36.49
CA GLN A 113 3.81 -21.69 36.83
C GLN A 113 4.77 -20.75 36.13
N THR A 114 6.07 -21.04 36.14
CA THR A 114 7.10 -20.27 35.44
C THR A 114 6.89 -20.32 33.93
N LEU A 115 6.63 -21.52 33.40
CA LEU A 115 6.34 -21.71 31.98
C LEU A 115 5.11 -20.89 31.53
N GLY A 116 4.02 -20.97 32.33
CA GLY A 116 2.79 -20.20 32.03
C GLY A 116 3.02 -18.69 32.04
N SER A 117 3.79 -18.19 33.02
CA SER A 117 4.13 -16.76 33.13
C SER A 117 4.99 -16.29 31.98
N VAL A 118 6.00 -17.07 31.57
CA VAL A 118 6.86 -16.75 30.41
C VAL A 118 6.06 -16.75 29.13
N ILE A 119 5.18 -17.73 28.89
CA ILE A 119 4.30 -17.77 27.71
C ILE A 119 3.38 -16.55 27.69
N ALA A 120 2.73 -16.22 28.82
CA ALA A 120 1.81 -15.09 28.90
C ALA A 120 2.50 -13.76 28.53
N ILE A 121 3.70 -13.52 29.08
CA ILE A 121 4.48 -12.31 28.80
C ILE A 121 4.96 -12.29 27.37
N ASN A 122 5.44 -13.41 26.82
CA ASN A 122 5.82 -13.51 25.41
C ASN A 122 4.64 -13.21 24.47
N CYS A 123 3.48 -13.83 24.70
CA CYS A 123 2.29 -13.56 23.90
C CYS A 123 1.87 -12.09 23.97
N PHE A 124 1.86 -11.50 25.15
CA PHE A 124 1.50 -10.09 25.33
C PHE A 124 2.48 -9.16 24.60
N THR A 125 3.78 -9.34 24.78
CA THR A 125 4.81 -8.52 24.12
C THR A 125 4.77 -8.69 22.61
N THR A 126 4.53 -9.90 22.10
CA THR A 126 4.36 -10.17 20.67
C THR A 126 3.17 -9.41 20.09
N ILE A 127 2.02 -9.39 20.79
CA ILE A 127 0.84 -8.62 20.36
C ILE A 127 1.17 -7.11 20.29
N VAL A 128 1.81 -6.56 21.32
CA VAL A 128 2.21 -5.14 21.36
C VAL A 128 3.14 -4.79 20.21
N ILE A 129 4.17 -5.61 19.98
CA ILE A 129 5.13 -5.44 18.88
C ILE A 129 4.42 -5.54 17.52
N HIS A 130 3.49 -6.48 17.36
CA HIS A 130 2.73 -6.64 16.13
C HIS A 130 1.86 -5.40 15.83
N VAL A 131 1.14 -4.88 16.82
CA VAL A 131 0.33 -3.65 16.68
C VAL A 131 1.21 -2.45 16.32
N TYR A 132 2.37 -2.31 16.99
CA TYR A 132 3.34 -1.26 16.71
C TYR A 132 3.80 -1.30 15.24
N TRP A 133 4.30 -2.45 14.76
CA TRP A 133 4.79 -2.59 13.39
C TRP A 133 3.68 -2.44 12.35
N ARG A 134 2.48 -2.95 12.62
CA ARG A 134 1.32 -2.72 11.75
C ARG A 134 1.04 -1.22 11.57
N SER A 135 1.11 -0.45 12.64
CA SER A 135 0.93 1.01 12.59
C SER A 135 2.05 1.71 11.81
N VAL A 136 3.31 1.32 12.04
CA VAL A 136 4.47 1.86 11.32
C VAL A 136 4.39 1.57 9.82
N TYR A 137 4.10 0.32 9.43
CA TYR A 137 3.98 -0.05 8.03
C TYR A 137 2.79 0.64 7.34
N LYS A 138 1.65 0.75 8.02
CA LYS A 138 0.50 1.50 7.50
C LYS A 138 0.86 2.97 7.26
N LYS A 139 1.55 3.61 8.21
CA LYS A 139 2.01 5.00 8.07
C LYS A 139 2.98 5.16 6.89
N ARG A 140 3.98 4.29 6.76
CA ARG A 140 4.94 4.31 5.64
C ARG A 140 4.26 4.12 4.30
N TYR A 141 3.28 3.23 4.22
CA TYR A 141 2.50 3.00 3.00
C TYR A 141 1.71 4.24 2.59
N LEU A 142 1.02 4.88 3.55
CA LEU A 142 0.25 6.11 3.30
C LEU A 142 1.15 7.27 2.86
N ILE A 143 2.33 7.44 3.48
CA ILE A 143 3.29 8.48 3.08
C ILE A 143 3.72 8.28 1.63
N ARG A 144 4.10 7.06 1.23
CA ARG A 144 4.49 6.77 -0.15
C ARG A 144 3.38 7.06 -1.15
N GLN A 145 2.13 6.71 -0.81
CA GLN A 145 0.98 7.03 -1.68
C GLN A 145 0.77 8.53 -1.82
N LEU A 146 0.97 9.28 -0.73
CA LEU A 146 0.87 10.73 -0.74
C LEU A 146 1.96 11.36 -1.62
N GLU A 147 3.22 10.93 -1.46
CA GLU A 147 4.35 11.39 -2.26
C GLU A 147 4.14 11.11 -3.76
N GLU A 148 3.67 9.90 -4.09
CA GLU A 148 3.33 9.57 -5.49
C GLU A 148 2.22 10.46 -6.05
N ALA A 149 1.15 10.69 -5.28
CA ALA A 149 0.05 11.56 -5.71
C ALA A 149 0.52 13.02 -5.88
N GLN A 150 1.36 13.51 -4.99
CA GLN A 150 1.96 14.85 -5.10
C GLN A 150 2.86 14.98 -6.34
N LEU A 151 3.68 13.98 -6.62
CA LEU A 151 4.52 13.97 -7.82
C LEU A 151 3.66 14.01 -9.10
N LEU A 152 2.62 13.18 -9.18
CA LEU A 152 1.71 13.16 -10.33
C LEU A 152 0.97 14.49 -10.49
N ASN A 153 0.52 15.08 -9.38
CA ASN A 153 -0.14 16.39 -9.41
C ASN A 153 0.80 17.50 -9.85
N GLY A 154 2.06 17.47 -9.42
CA GLY A 154 3.08 18.41 -9.90
C GLY A 154 3.28 18.34 -11.41
N MET A 155 3.36 17.13 -11.98
CA MET A 155 3.48 16.93 -13.43
C MET A 155 2.24 17.41 -14.20
N LEU A 156 1.04 17.16 -13.66
CA LEU A 156 -0.20 17.64 -14.28
C LEU A 156 -0.28 19.17 -14.27
N GLN A 157 0.09 19.82 -13.17
CA GLN A 157 0.13 21.29 -13.06
C GLN A 157 1.15 21.92 -14.01
N GLU A 158 2.35 21.34 -14.13
CA GLU A 158 3.35 21.79 -15.10
C GLU A 158 2.85 21.71 -16.53
N ARG A 159 2.16 20.62 -16.86
CA ARG A 159 1.55 20.44 -18.18
C ARG A 159 0.47 21.48 -18.46
N GLN A 160 -0.45 21.69 -17.51
CA GLN A 160 -1.50 22.71 -17.62
C GLN A 160 -0.90 24.11 -17.77
N ARG A 161 0.18 24.40 -17.05
CA ARG A 161 0.90 25.68 -17.14
C ARG A 161 1.51 25.87 -18.54
N LYS A 162 2.14 24.83 -19.11
CA LYS A 162 2.67 24.89 -20.49
C LYS A 162 1.56 25.11 -21.51
N GLU A 163 0.45 24.38 -21.41
CA GLU A 163 -0.73 24.55 -22.24
C GLU A 163 -1.34 25.96 -22.14
N THR A 164 -1.20 26.63 -20.98
CA THR A 164 -1.73 28.01 -20.77
C THR A 164 -0.75 29.07 -21.28
N PHE A 165 0.57 28.87 -21.20
CA PHE A 165 1.58 29.82 -21.69
C PHE A 165 1.84 29.71 -23.19
N GLU A 166 1.66 28.54 -23.77
CA GLU A 166 1.57 28.33 -25.22
C GLU A 166 0.15 28.66 -25.69
N LYS A 167 -0.30 29.93 -25.50
CA LYS A 167 -1.45 30.44 -26.22
C LYS A 167 -1.13 30.41 -27.70
N PRO A 168 -1.92 29.77 -28.54
CA PRO A 168 -1.55 29.36 -29.85
C PRO A 168 -1.46 30.54 -30.79
N SER A 169 -0.30 30.76 -31.40
CA SER A 169 -0.30 30.84 -32.82
C SER A 169 -0.98 29.56 -33.37
N PRO A 170 -1.94 29.62 -34.29
CA PRO A 170 -2.66 28.44 -34.74
C PRO A 170 -1.74 27.55 -35.57
N GLN A 171 -1.03 26.64 -34.91
CA GLN A 171 -0.39 25.52 -35.57
C GLN A 171 -1.03 24.25 -34.99
N PRO A 172 -1.72 23.48 -35.81
CA PRO A 172 -2.26 22.18 -35.42
C PRO A 172 -1.10 21.19 -35.30
N LEU A 173 -0.65 20.95 -34.06
CA LEU A 173 0.17 19.78 -33.69
C LEU A 173 -0.72 18.58 -33.34
N THR A 174 -1.75 18.40 -34.13
CA THR A 174 -2.46 17.15 -34.30
C THR A 174 -2.36 16.87 -35.79
N THR A 175 -1.80 15.74 -36.18
CA THR A 175 -2.04 15.20 -37.49
C THR A 175 -3.56 15.27 -37.73
N PRO A 176 -4.04 15.78 -38.87
CA PRO A 176 -5.47 16.00 -39.09
C PRO A 176 -6.35 14.75 -38.95
N ASP A 177 -5.75 13.57 -38.90
CA ASP A 177 -6.44 12.28 -38.83
C ASP A 177 -6.88 11.82 -37.42
N ASP A 178 -6.37 12.45 -36.34
CA ASP A 178 -6.58 11.91 -34.98
C ASP A 178 -7.82 12.43 -34.23
N ASP A 179 -8.56 13.41 -34.77
CA ASP A 179 -9.74 14.00 -34.10
C ASP A 179 -10.98 14.01 -35.01
N GLU A 180 -11.11 12.98 -35.86
CA GLU A 180 -12.31 12.77 -36.64
C GLU A 180 -13.54 12.56 -35.78
N ILE A 181 -14.69 13.08 -36.20
CA ILE A 181 -15.96 12.89 -35.51
C ILE A 181 -16.30 11.39 -35.52
N ILE A 182 -16.46 10.84 -34.36
CA ILE A 182 -16.87 9.45 -34.14
C ILE A 182 -18.37 9.42 -33.89
N SER A 183 -19.07 8.63 -34.70
CA SER A 183 -20.49 8.35 -34.47
C SER A 183 -20.64 7.15 -33.57
N ILE A 184 -21.12 7.38 -32.36
CA ILE A 184 -21.37 6.36 -31.34
C ILE A 184 -22.86 6.02 -31.39
N SER A 185 -23.17 4.84 -31.91
CA SER A 185 -24.53 4.31 -31.95
C SER A 185 -24.68 3.07 -31.10
N GLY A 186 -25.85 2.90 -30.53
CA GLY A 186 -26.21 1.75 -29.70
C GLY A 186 -27.27 0.86 -30.33
N ALA A 187 -27.84 -0.04 -29.52
CA ALA A 187 -28.96 -0.90 -29.92
C ALA A 187 -30.30 -0.13 -30.05
N THR A 188 -30.33 1.13 -29.66
CA THR A 188 -31.46 2.06 -29.79
C THR A 188 -31.17 3.09 -30.89
N LYS A 189 -32.18 3.90 -31.26
CA LYS A 189 -32.01 4.95 -32.26
C LYS A 189 -31.14 6.12 -31.82
N ASP A 190 -30.69 6.10 -30.54
CA ASP A 190 -29.85 7.15 -29.99
C ASP A 190 -28.42 7.04 -30.55
N SER A 191 -27.93 8.10 -31.11
CA SER A 191 -26.57 8.24 -31.62
C SER A 191 -25.95 9.54 -31.11
N LEU A 192 -24.66 9.52 -30.88
CA LEU A 192 -23.85 10.69 -30.51
C LEU A 192 -22.69 10.86 -31.48
N ASP A 193 -22.64 11.99 -32.14
CA ASP A 193 -21.51 12.39 -32.93
C ASP A 193 -20.62 13.31 -32.09
N VAL A 194 -19.42 12.84 -31.75
CA VAL A 194 -18.49 13.54 -30.89
C VAL A 194 -17.05 13.37 -31.34
N ARG A 195 -16.25 14.39 -31.15
CA ARG A 195 -14.78 14.26 -31.32
C ARG A 195 -14.17 13.62 -30.07
N PRO A 196 -13.22 12.70 -30.22
CA PRO A 196 -12.52 12.09 -29.08
C PRO A 196 -11.95 13.11 -28.09
N SER A 197 -11.43 14.25 -28.56
CA SER A 197 -10.90 15.34 -27.76
C SER A 197 -11.95 15.97 -26.83
N GLN A 198 -13.23 15.95 -27.23
CA GLN A 198 -14.34 16.48 -26.45
C GLN A 198 -14.80 15.52 -25.35
N VAL A 199 -14.49 14.22 -25.46
CA VAL A 199 -14.88 13.24 -24.44
C VAL A 199 -14.08 13.51 -23.16
N VAL A 200 -14.77 13.58 -22.02
CA VAL A 200 -14.18 13.75 -20.69
C VAL A 200 -13.97 12.39 -20.05
N PHE A 201 -15.04 11.63 -19.88
CA PHE A 201 -15.02 10.25 -19.42
C PHE A 201 -16.32 9.55 -19.82
N ALA A 202 -16.31 8.22 -19.76
CA ALA A 202 -17.53 7.42 -19.93
C ALA A 202 -17.67 6.42 -18.77
N THR A 203 -18.92 6.19 -18.32
CA THR A 203 -19.24 5.26 -17.23
C THR A 203 -20.29 4.26 -17.68
N SER A 204 -20.11 3.01 -17.28
CA SER A 204 -21.10 1.94 -17.50
C SER A 204 -22.15 1.94 -16.40
N GLU A 205 -23.41 2.03 -16.78
CA GLU A 205 -24.57 2.00 -15.90
C GLU A 205 -25.55 0.91 -16.40
N GLY A 206 -25.38 -0.30 -15.89
CA GLY A 206 -26.17 -1.45 -16.34
C GLY A 206 -25.94 -1.77 -17.82
N ASN A 207 -26.97 -1.65 -18.66
CA ASN A 207 -26.90 -1.89 -20.11
C ASN A 207 -26.60 -0.62 -20.92
N TYR A 208 -26.33 0.48 -20.25
CA TYR A 208 -26.03 1.77 -20.88
C TYR A 208 -24.63 2.22 -20.54
N VAL A 209 -24.03 2.98 -21.45
CA VAL A 209 -22.81 3.73 -21.18
C VAL A 209 -23.18 5.21 -21.25
N ARG A 210 -22.94 5.92 -20.13
CA ARG A 210 -23.08 7.37 -20.06
C ARG A 210 -21.77 8.01 -20.43
N ILE A 211 -21.79 8.87 -21.45
CA ILE A 211 -20.64 9.58 -21.99
C ILE A 211 -20.74 11.03 -21.54
N HIS A 212 -19.70 11.53 -20.88
CA HIS A 212 -19.55 12.93 -20.50
C HIS A 212 -18.65 13.62 -21.50
N TYR A 213 -19.09 14.67 -22.14
CA TYR A 213 -18.39 15.36 -23.22
C TYR A 213 -18.64 16.87 -23.20
N TYR A 214 -17.70 17.62 -23.76
CA TYR A 214 -17.85 19.06 -23.95
C TYR A 214 -18.75 19.36 -25.18
N ASN A 215 -19.75 20.20 -24.98
CA ASN A 215 -20.50 20.84 -26.02
C ASN A 215 -20.55 22.34 -25.73
N ASP A 216 -19.96 23.17 -26.57
CA ASP A 216 -19.85 24.62 -26.40
C ASP A 216 -19.40 25.04 -24.99
N ASP A 217 -18.26 24.55 -24.55
CA ASP A 217 -17.63 24.81 -23.23
C ASP A 217 -18.41 24.30 -22.01
N ARG A 218 -19.52 23.59 -22.20
CA ARG A 218 -20.28 22.95 -21.11
C ARG A 218 -20.16 21.44 -21.19
N ILE A 219 -20.06 20.83 -20.01
CA ILE A 219 -20.09 19.37 -19.92
C ILE A 219 -21.54 18.91 -20.01
N GLN A 220 -21.82 18.08 -21.00
CA GLN A 220 -23.10 17.39 -21.17
C GLN A 220 -22.89 15.89 -21.02
N SER A 221 -23.96 15.16 -20.76
CA SER A 221 -23.92 13.70 -20.71
C SER A 221 -25.02 13.09 -21.55
N MET A 222 -24.69 12.00 -22.24
CA MET A 222 -25.62 11.20 -23.01
C MET A 222 -25.47 9.72 -22.68
N SER A 223 -26.60 9.02 -22.49
CA SER A 223 -26.59 7.58 -22.21
C SER A 223 -26.97 6.82 -23.46
N ILE A 224 -26.09 5.92 -23.90
CA ILE A 224 -26.27 5.09 -25.09
C ILE A 224 -26.34 3.63 -24.66
N ARG A 225 -27.26 2.86 -25.20
CA ARG A 225 -27.40 1.42 -24.94
C ARG A 225 -26.32 0.64 -25.68
N THR A 226 -25.19 0.49 -25.06
CA THR A 226 -24.01 -0.21 -25.60
C THR A 226 -23.19 -0.80 -24.44
N SER A 227 -22.19 -1.63 -24.77
CA SER A 227 -21.27 -2.18 -23.77
C SER A 227 -20.03 -1.29 -23.60
N ILE A 228 -19.45 -1.31 -22.40
CA ILE A 228 -18.17 -0.61 -22.14
C ILE A 228 -17.05 -1.14 -23.06
N LYS A 229 -17.10 -2.43 -23.44
CA LYS A 229 -16.13 -3.03 -24.36
C LYS A 229 -16.18 -2.38 -25.74
N ASN A 230 -17.39 -2.21 -26.30
CA ASN A 230 -17.55 -1.54 -27.60
C ASN A 230 -17.06 -0.08 -27.54
N MET A 231 -17.27 0.58 -26.40
CA MET A 231 -16.74 1.94 -26.18
C MET A 231 -15.21 1.99 -26.10
N VAL A 232 -14.59 0.96 -25.50
CA VAL A 232 -13.13 0.83 -25.49
C VAL A 232 -12.60 0.70 -26.93
N ASP A 233 -13.22 -0.16 -27.74
CA ASP A 233 -12.80 -0.40 -29.13
C ASP A 233 -12.93 0.86 -30.01
N LEU A 234 -13.85 1.75 -29.67
CA LEU A 234 -14.07 3.01 -30.39
C LEU A 234 -13.18 4.15 -29.89
N LEU A 235 -13.17 4.40 -28.58
CA LEU A 235 -12.55 5.58 -27.99
C LEU A 235 -11.06 5.38 -27.66
N CYS A 236 -10.65 4.18 -27.24
CA CYS A 236 -9.25 3.93 -26.84
C CYS A 236 -8.30 3.74 -28.03
N ARG A 237 -8.74 4.03 -29.26
CA ARG A 237 -7.84 4.23 -30.40
C ARG A 237 -6.97 5.47 -30.21
N GLN A 238 -7.48 6.43 -29.46
CA GLN A 238 -6.74 7.63 -29.08
C GLN A 238 -5.82 7.36 -27.90
N SER A 239 -4.57 7.72 -28.05
CA SER A 239 -3.52 7.48 -27.05
C SER A 239 -3.79 8.10 -25.68
N TYR A 240 -4.56 9.19 -25.64
CA TYR A 240 -4.93 9.93 -24.42
C TYR A 240 -6.24 9.44 -23.79
N ILE A 241 -6.95 8.50 -24.41
CA ILE A 241 -8.15 7.86 -23.84
C ILE A 241 -7.84 6.42 -23.47
N MET A 242 -8.21 6.02 -22.26
CA MET A 242 -7.97 4.65 -21.82
C MET A 242 -9.05 4.15 -20.86
N GLN A 243 -9.21 2.85 -20.83
CA GLN A 243 -9.98 2.21 -19.76
C GLN A 243 -9.17 2.24 -18.48
N CYS A 244 -9.75 2.76 -17.38
CA CYS A 244 -9.11 2.84 -16.08
C CYS A 244 -9.81 2.00 -14.99
N HIS A 245 -10.99 1.50 -15.30
CA HIS A 245 -11.79 0.61 -14.45
C HIS A 245 -12.72 -0.22 -15.33
N ARG A 246 -13.21 -1.37 -14.82
CA ARG A 246 -14.19 -2.19 -15.55
C ARG A 246 -15.43 -1.41 -16.01
N ALA A 247 -15.74 -0.30 -15.34
CA ALA A 247 -16.89 0.56 -15.62
C ALA A 247 -16.53 1.97 -16.07
N PHE A 248 -15.24 2.32 -16.22
CA PHE A 248 -14.84 3.68 -16.58
C PHE A 248 -13.79 3.70 -17.69
N ILE A 249 -14.01 4.62 -18.63
CA ILE A 249 -13.04 5.07 -19.64
C ILE A 249 -12.76 6.54 -19.34
N VAL A 250 -11.52 6.99 -19.42
CA VAL A 250 -11.12 8.35 -19.07
C VAL A 250 -10.24 8.97 -20.17
N ASN A 251 -10.43 10.24 -20.41
CA ASN A 251 -9.51 11.06 -21.20
C ASN A 251 -8.49 11.69 -20.24
N LEU A 252 -7.24 11.29 -20.36
CA LEU A 252 -6.15 11.74 -19.48
C LEU A 252 -5.81 13.24 -19.67
N ARG A 253 -6.16 13.85 -20.81
CA ARG A 253 -6.02 15.30 -21.05
C ARG A 253 -6.99 16.12 -20.19
N GLN A 254 -8.11 15.51 -19.80
CA GLN A 254 -9.15 16.14 -18.99
C GLN A 254 -9.01 15.90 -17.48
N VAL A 255 -7.92 15.26 -17.04
CA VAL A 255 -7.63 15.06 -15.63
C VAL A 255 -7.07 16.36 -15.04
N ALA A 256 -7.71 16.87 -13.98
CA ALA A 256 -7.25 18.03 -13.22
C ALA A 256 -6.22 17.63 -12.15
N ARG A 257 -6.52 16.56 -11.39
CA ARG A 257 -5.63 16.07 -10.34
C ARG A 257 -5.87 14.58 -10.04
N VAL A 258 -4.88 13.99 -9.40
CA VAL A 258 -4.91 12.61 -8.91
C VAL A 258 -5.06 12.62 -7.39
N ASP A 259 -6.11 11.97 -6.88
CA ASP A 259 -6.32 11.76 -5.45
C ASP A 259 -5.93 10.33 -5.06
N SER A 260 -5.16 10.20 -4.00
CA SER A 260 -4.88 8.89 -3.40
C SER A 260 -5.95 8.54 -2.37
N ARG A 261 -6.62 7.40 -2.55
CA ARG A 261 -7.62 6.88 -1.61
C ARG A 261 -7.22 5.52 -1.07
N ASN A 262 -7.81 5.10 0.04
CA ASN A 262 -7.55 3.79 0.66
C ASN A 262 -7.77 2.60 -0.30
N SER A 263 -8.63 2.75 -1.29
CA SER A 263 -8.97 1.73 -2.30
C SER A 263 -8.14 1.80 -3.57
N GLY A 264 -7.27 2.81 -3.74
CA GLY A 264 -6.50 3.02 -4.95
C GLY A 264 -6.39 4.49 -5.36
N ILE A 265 -6.33 4.75 -6.67
CA ILE A 265 -6.21 6.08 -7.27
C ILE A 265 -7.60 6.53 -7.73
N ALA A 266 -7.88 7.80 -7.56
CA ALA A 266 -9.05 8.47 -8.11
C ALA A 266 -8.59 9.67 -8.94
N LEU A 267 -9.22 9.88 -10.10
CA LEU A 267 -8.96 11.00 -10.99
C LEU A 267 -10.07 12.01 -10.84
N VAL A 268 -9.72 13.25 -10.56
CA VAL A 268 -10.64 14.39 -10.55
C VAL A 268 -10.57 15.04 -11.92
N MET A 269 -11.72 15.22 -12.55
CA MET A 269 -11.80 15.73 -13.91
C MET A 269 -11.83 17.28 -13.92
N LYS A 270 -11.40 17.89 -15.05
CA LYS A 270 -11.46 19.34 -15.25
C LYS A 270 -12.92 19.75 -15.37
N ASN A 271 -13.28 20.90 -14.79
CA ASN A 271 -14.58 21.55 -14.90
C ASN A 271 -15.80 20.69 -14.52
N CYS A 272 -15.61 19.61 -13.74
CA CYS A 272 -16.69 18.87 -13.12
C CYS A 272 -16.25 18.31 -11.76
N ASP A 273 -17.22 18.07 -10.87
CA ASP A 273 -16.96 17.51 -9.55
C ASP A 273 -16.89 15.97 -9.57
N ASP A 274 -17.01 15.37 -10.76
CA ASP A 274 -17.01 13.92 -10.91
C ASP A 274 -15.63 13.33 -10.67
N ILE A 275 -15.64 12.18 -10.00
CA ILE A 275 -14.45 11.43 -9.63
C ILE A 275 -14.47 10.08 -10.34
N VAL A 276 -13.47 9.86 -11.17
CA VAL A 276 -13.27 8.59 -11.88
C VAL A 276 -12.36 7.68 -11.07
N LEU A 277 -12.88 6.52 -10.66
CA LEU A 277 -12.12 5.54 -9.89
C LEU A 277 -11.22 4.71 -10.81
N VAL A 278 -9.97 4.51 -10.39
CA VAL A 278 -9.01 3.65 -11.09
C VAL A 278 -8.87 2.35 -10.33
N SER A 279 -9.10 1.22 -11.00
CA SER A 279 -8.87 -0.08 -10.38
C SER A 279 -7.38 -0.40 -10.26
N LYS A 280 -7.01 -1.27 -9.31
CA LYS A 280 -5.61 -1.65 -9.07
C LYS A 280 -4.92 -2.18 -10.32
N GLN A 281 -5.65 -2.88 -11.16
CA GLN A 281 -5.15 -3.44 -12.41
C GLN A 281 -4.63 -2.38 -13.37
N TYR A 282 -5.33 -1.24 -13.49
CA TYR A 282 -5.00 -0.15 -14.41
C TYR A 282 -4.15 0.95 -13.77
N ALA A 283 -3.92 0.89 -12.46
CA ALA A 283 -3.26 1.98 -11.73
C ALA A 283 -1.83 2.27 -12.22
N LEU A 284 -1.08 1.22 -12.57
CA LEU A 284 0.28 1.37 -13.09
C LEU A 284 0.26 2.07 -14.46
N GLU A 285 -0.58 1.58 -15.36
CA GLU A 285 -0.70 2.12 -16.71
C GLU A 285 -1.17 3.58 -16.72
N VAL A 286 -2.17 3.93 -15.90
CA VAL A 286 -2.61 5.31 -15.73
C VAL A 286 -1.48 6.21 -15.26
N LYS A 287 -0.69 5.76 -14.27
CA LYS A 287 0.48 6.52 -13.76
C LYS A 287 1.53 6.73 -14.84
N GLU A 288 1.84 5.70 -15.62
CA GLU A 288 2.84 5.76 -16.67
C GLU A 288 2.42 6.69 -17.82
N ARG A 289 1.15 6.62 -18.23
CA ARG A 289 0.63 7.52 -19.29
C ARG A 289 0.54 8.98 -18.83
N ILE A 290 0.27 9.22 -17.54
CA ILE A 290 0.33 10.59 -16.98
C ILE A 290 1.78 11.10 -16.98
N LYS A 291 2.77 10.25 -16.63
CA LYS A 291 4.19 10.63 -16.60
C LYS A 291 4.75 10.85 -18.00
N ASN A 292 4.40 9.99 -18.95
CA ASN A 292 4.96 9.96 -20.30
C ASN A 292 3.84 9.98 -21.34
N PRO A 293 3.28 11.15 -21.69
CA PRO A 293 2.20 11.27 -22.67
C PRO A 293 2.59 10.81 -24.08
N GLN A 294 3.88 10.65 -24.38
CA GLN A 294 4.40 10.24 -25.70
C GLN A 294 4.58 8.72 -25.86
N LEU A 295 4.41 7.92 -24.81
CA LEU A 295 4.55 6.45 -24.85
C LEU A 295 3.27 5.71 -25.27
N SER A 296 2.34 6.40 -25.91
CA SER A 296 1.10 5.84 -26.40
C SER A 296 1.13 5.79 -27.93
N VAL A 297 2.01 4.97 -28.46
CA VAL A 297 1.94 4.44 -29.83
C VAL A 297 1.61 2.97 -29.75
#